data_e6b612d469e6c9489bbae2f42848ad77
#
_entry.id   e6b612d469e6c9489bbae2f42848ad77
#
_cell.length_a   1.000
_cell.length_b   1.000
_cell.length_c   1.000
_cell.angle_alpha   90.00
_cell.angle_beta   90.00
_cell.angle_gamma   90.00
#
_symmetry.space_group_name_H-M   'P 1'
#
loop_
_entity.id
_entity.type
_entity.pdbx_description
1 polymer ?
#
loop_
_entity_poly.entity_id
_entity_poly.type
_entity_poly.pdbx_seq_one_letter_code
_entity_poly.pdbx_strand_id
1 'polypeptide(L)'
;MKIVRAERIALNIPFYADRVTRAMQRASTHDERVYVYRFISDRGVVGYGDCQGGRSEVANLVGRNPFEIMHDDSIGLGPQIAAFDLAGKIAGVPVHALLGSKLRNFSPMSWWDIDMPPGDWAAEAKESIRRGYTCFKMKARPWRDIVDQVSTVGRVVTPDYKFDVDFNGFLLNQARAELILHRLDEHPNVGIYESPFYLGHDLAGARILRERVRKPIVEHFNEAVLHAHASDGFVIGSGATEVRRQATLAAAFNKVFWLQMVGAGMTAAYAVHLGATLSHAQLPYITCHELWQHDLLAQRLHVVNGYAAVPDGPGLGVEVDEKAIEKYRVDETDPTPTTRYKARKRILRISWPVSGKQRRVWEFTSELVYQQTFYRGSIPGFEPGVNLEIIEDDKSPAFKKAHQKLVEQGA
;
A
#
# COMPACT_ATOMS: atom_id res chain seq x y z
N MET A 1 9.31 30.28 -18.00
CA MET A 1 8.40 30.00 -16.88
C MET A 1 9.18 29.27 -15.79
N LYS A 2 9.06 29.72 -14.54
CA LYS A 2 9.89 29.21 -13.44
C LYS A 2 9.03 29.04 -12.18
N ILE A 3 9.39 28.08 -11.34
CA ILE A 3 8.90 27.93 -9.99
C ILE A 3 9.54 29.04 -9.16
N VAL A 4 8.73 29.94 -8.57
CA VAL A 4 9.23 31.02 -7.70
C VAL A 4 9.14 30.69 -6.23
N ARG A 5 8.30 29.70 -5.86
CA ARG A 5 8.16 29.19 -4.50
C ARG A 5 7.85 27.69 -4.54
N ALA A 6 8.60 26.93 -3.77
CA ALA A 6 8.40 25.50 -3.57
C ALA A 6 8.34 25.20 -2.08
N GLU A 7 7.27 24.54 -1.64
CA GLU A 7 7.01 24.25 -0.23
C GLU A 7 6.75 22.77 -0.05
N ARG A 8 7.28 22.22 1.06
CA ARG A 8 6.89 20.93 1.62
C ARG A 8 6.14 21.18 2.91
N ILE A 9 4.97 20.59 3.05
CA ILE A 9 4.06 20.80 4.17
C ILE A 9 3.80 19.45 4.81
N ALA A 10 4.16 19.29 6.08
CA ALA A 10 3.91 18.08 6.84
C ALA A 10 2.51 18.11 7.45
N LEU A 11 1.75 17.03 7.25
CA LEU A 11 0.41 16.87 7.78
C LEU A 11 0.33 15.60 8.63
N ASN A 12 -0.40 15.64 9.75
CA ASN A 12 -0.85 14.47 10.48
C ASN A 12 -2.36 14.31 10.27
N ILE A 13 -2.75 13.37 9.42
CA ILE A 13 -4.16 13.10 9.11
C ILE A 13 -4.56 11.81 9.84
N PRO A 14 -5.51 11.85 10.78
CA PRO A 14 -5.98 10.66 11.47
C PRO A 14 -6.50 9.60 10.48
N PHE A 15 -6.36 8.33 10.82
CA PHE A 15 -7.03 7.26 10.07
C PHE A 15 -8.54 7.37 10.20
N TYR A 16 -9.27 6.92 9.18
CA TYR A 16 -10.71 7.14 9.09
C TYR A 16 -11.54 6.31 10.07
N ALA A 17 -10.98 5.24 10.65
CA ALA A 17 -11.68 4.36 11.58
C ALA A 17 -10.74 3.81 12.67
N ASP A 18 -11.30 3.53 13.85
CA ASP A 18 -10.53 2.98 14.98
C ASP A 18 -9.89 1.62 14.67
N ARG A 19 -10.54 0.76 13.88
CA ARG A 19 -9.97 -0.53 13.47
C ARG A 19 -8.73 -0.36 12.61
N VAL A 20 -8.75 0.64 11.70
CA VAL A 20 -7.58 1.02 10.89
C VAL A 20 -6.46 1.55 11.79
N THR A 21 -6.80 2.45 12.70
CA THR A 21 -5.85 3.00 13.70
C THR A 21 -5.18 1.87 14.48
N ARG A 22 -5.97 0.92 15.05
CA ARG A 22 -5.42 -0.23 15.78
C ARG A 22 -4.52 -1.11 14.92
N ALA A 23 -4.90 -1.34 13.66
CA ALA A 23 -4.11 -2.15 12.74
C ALA A 23 -2.77 -1.49 12.41
N MET A 24 -2.78 -0.21 12.05
CA MET A 24 -1.57 0.56 11.71
C MET A 24 -0.62 0.72 12.92
N GLN A 25 -1.15 0.82 14.13
CA GLN A 25 -0.34 0.87 15.36
C GLN A 25 0.44 -0.42 15.60
N ARG A 26 -0.09 -1.58 15.18
CA ARG A 26 0.54 -2.89 15.44
C ARG A 26 1.77 -3.13 14.55
N ALA A 27 1.60 -3.20 13.26
CA ALA A 27 2.63 -3.71 12.36
C ALA A 27 2.53 -3.10 10.95
N SER A 28 2.62 -1.77 10.85
CA SER A 28 2.52 -1.11 9.57
C SER A 28 3.72 -0.24 9.25
N THR A 29 3.96 -0.05 7.97
CA THR A 29 4.85 0.97 7.41
C THR A 29 4.14 2.30 7.22
N HIS A 30 2.80 2.34 7.28
CA HIS A 30 2.02 3.56 7.13
C HIS A 30 1.70 4.19 8.47
N ASP A 31 1.59 5.51 8.49
CA ASP A 31 1.21 6.29 9.65
C ASP A 31 0.34 7.50 9.22
N GLU A 32 0.03 8.38 10.15
CA GLU A 32 -0.77 9.57 9.89
C GLU A 32 -0.03 10.65 9.11
N ARG A 33 1.28 10.51 8.89
CA ARG A 33 2.09 11.51 8.21
C ARG A 33 1.91 11.45 6.70
N VAL A 34 1.47 12.57 6.12
CA VAL A 34 1.43 12.82 4.69
C VAL A 34 2.19 14.12 4.41
N TYR A 35 2.94 14.19 3.32
CA TYR A 35 3.60 15.39 2.87
C TYR A 35 2.89 15.95 1.64
N VAL A 36 2.52 17.24 1.70
CA VAL A 36 2.03 17.99 0.55
C VAL A 36 3.15 18.85 0.00
N TYR A 37 3.24 18.89 -1.31
CA TYR A 37 4.17 19.73 -2.07
C TYR A 37 3.38 20.76 -2.85
N ARG A 38 3.72 22.06 -2.67
CA ARG A 38 3.05 23.19 -3.30
C ARG A 38 4.08 24.01 -4.07
N PHE A 39 3.90 24.12 -5.39
CA PHE A 39 4.76 24.89 -6.26
C PHE A 39 3.99 26.08 -6.84
N ILE A 40 4.57 27.26 -6.78
CA ILE A 40 3.99 28.49 -7.32
C ILE A 40 4.90 28.97 -8.46
N SER A 41 4.32 29.21 -9.63
CA SER A 41 5.03 29.73 -10.78
C SER A 41 5.15 31.26 -10.77
N ASP A 42 6.05 31.79 -11.59
CA ASP A 42 6.19 33.23 -11.89
C ASP A 42 4.95 33.89 -12.51
N ARG A 43 3.91 33.08 -12.82
CA ARG A 43 2.59 33.53 -13.29
C ARG A 43 1.49 33.37 -12.25
N GLY A 44 1.84 33.00 -11.01
CA GLY A 44 0.89 32.80 -9.93
C GLY A 44 0.07 31.50 -10.02
N VAL A 45 0.35 30.61 -11.01
CA VAL A 45 -0.29 29.30 -11.08
C VAL A 45 0.28 28.39 -10.00
N VAL A 46 -0.58 27.62 -9.32
CA VAL A 46 -0.20 26.74 -8.21
C VAL A 46 -0.40 25.28 -8.61
N GLY A 47 0.66 24.48 -8.46
CA GLY A 47 0.63 23.03 -8.61
C GLY A 47 0.77 22.33 -7.26
N TYR A 48 0.06 21.22 -7.11
CA TYR A 48 0.04 20.42 -5.90
C TYR A 48 0.39 18.96 -6.15
N GLY A 49 1.04 18.34 -5.17
CA GLY A 49 1.23 16.90 -5.10
C GLY A 49 1.29 16.46 -3.65
N ASP A 50 1.09 15.20 -3.41
CA ASP A 50 1.28 14.60 -2.10
C ASP A 50 2.01 13.26 -2.19
N CYS A 51 2.50 12.77 -1.07
CA CYS A 51 2.89 11.38 -0.91
C CYS A 51 2.97 11.02 0.59
N GLN A 52 2.87 9.74 0.88
CA GLN A 52 3.17 9.18 2.18
C GLN A 52 4.61 8.64 2.17
N GLY A 53 5.41 8.99 3.18
CA GLY A 53 6.84 8.67 3.21
C GLY A 53 7.68 9.54 2.28
N GLY A 54 9.00 9.46 2.44
CA GLY A 54 9.96 10.28 1.68
C GLY A 54 9.92 11.77 2.09
N ARG A 55 11.10 12.34 2.32
CA ARG A 55 11.24 13.78 2.60
C ARG A 55 12.02 14.39 1.47
N SER A 56 11.37 14.58 0.32
CA SER A 56 12.02 15.22 -0.82
C SER A 56 12.33 16.69 -0.51
N GLU A 57 13.57 17.09 -0.72
CA GLU A 57 13.96 18.49 -0.63
C GLU A 57 13.48 19.24 -1.88
N VAL A 58 12.88 20.42 -1.66
CA VAL A 58 12.27 21.19 -2.75
C VAL A 58 12.90 22.58 -2.94
N ALA A 59 13.77 23.02 -2.03
CA ALA A 59 14.40 24.34 -2.14
C ALA A 59 15.23 24.50 -3.43
N ASN A 60 15.88 23.45 -3.88
CA ASN A 60 16.66 23.39 -5.12
C ASN A 60 15.81 23.40 -6.39
N LEU A 61 14.50 23.28 -6.28
CA LEU A 61 13.57 23.34 -7.43
C LEU A 61 13.11 24.76 -7.74
N VAL A 62 13.36 25.73 -6.83
CA VAL A 62 13.11 27.15 -7.09
C VAL A 62 14.01 27.62 -8.25
N GLY A 63 13.42 28.33 -9.20
CA GLY A 63 14.09 28.77 -10.43
C GLY A 63 14.00 27.77 -11.58
N ARG A 64 13.66 26.50 -11.31
CA ARG A 64 13.52 25.45 -12.34
C ARG A 64 12.20 25.61 -13.12
N ASN A 65 12.19 25.10 -14.32
CA ASN A 65 11.00 25.02 -15.15
C ASN A 65 10.24 23.71 -14.85
N PRO A 66 8.93 23.74 -14.51
CA PRO A 66 8.18 22.52 -14.20
C PRO A 66 8.18 21.49 -15.35
N PHE A 67 8.21 21.92 -16.61
CA PHE A 67 8.29 21.02 -17.76
C PHE A 67 9.63 20.26 -17.87
N GLU A 68 10.71 20.81 -17.32
CA GLU A 68 12.02 20.15 -17.30
C GLU A 68 12.16 19.12 -16.20
N ILE A 69 11.42 19.29 -15.09
CA ILE A 69 11.58 18.45 -13.89
C ILE A 69 10.46 17.42 -13.70
N MET A 70 9.31 17.55 -14.38
CA MET A 70 8.18 16.64 -14.18
C MET A 70 8.49 15.17 -14.53
N HIS A 71 9.53 14.91 -15.33
CA HIS A 71 10.00 13.56 -15.66
C HIS A 71 11.30 13.17 -14.94
N ASP A 72 11.78 13.99 -14.02
CA ASP A 72 12.96 13.70 -13.20
C ASP A 72 12.56 12.93 -11.93
N ASP A 73 12.72 11.62 -11.96
CA ASP A 73 12.35 10.74 -10.85
C ASP A 73 13.17 11.01 -9.57
N SER A 74 14.35 11.67 -9.69
CA SER A 74 15.22 11.95 -8.55
C SER A 74 14.64 12.97 -7.58
N ILE A 75 13.68 13.79 -8.01
CA ILE A 75 13.02 14.79 -7.14
C ILE A 75 12.00 14.15 -6.16
N GLY A 76 11.65 12.89 -6.39
CA GLY A 76 10.69 12.14 -5.59
C GLY A 76 9.23 12.30 -6.06
N LEU A 77 8.38 11.35 -5.67
CA LEU A 77 7.01 11.23 -6.19
C LEU A 77 6.15 12.47 -5.93
N GLY A 78 6.09 12.96 -4.70
CA GLY A 78 5.23 14.10 -4.36
C GLY A 78 5.59 15.39 -5.11
N PRO A 79 6.86 15.83 -5.15
CA PRO A 79 7.31 16.94 -5.99
C PRO A 79 7.07 16.72 -7.47
N GLN A 80 7.22 15.50 -7.98
CA GLN A 80 6.96 15.16 -9.37
C GLN A 80 5.47 15.33 -9.72
N ILE A 81 4.57 14.88 -8.85
CA ILE A 81 3.12 15.10 -8.99
C ILE A 81 2.81 16.60 -9.04
N ALA A 82 3.41 17.39 -8.12
CA ALA A 82 3.23 18.84 -8.10
C ALA A 82 3.74 19.51 -9.38
N ALA A 83 4.84 19.02 -9.96
CA ALA A 83 5.38 19.52 -11.22
C ALA A 83 4.46 19.19 -12.40
N PHE A 84 3.90 17.98 -12.47
CA PHE A 84 2.91 17.60 -13.49
C PHE A 84 1.63 18.42 -13.37
N ASP A 85 1.12 18.62 -12.15
CA ASP A 85 -0.07 19.43 -11.91
C ASP A 85 0.14 20.87 -12.36
N LEU A 86 1.28 21.47 -11.96
CA LEU A 86 1.65 22.82 -12.36
C LEU A 86 1.80 22.94 -13.88
N ALA A 87 2.53 22.03 -14.51
CA ALA A 87 2.76 22.03 -15.96
C ALA A 87 1.43 21.88 -16.72
N GLY A 88 0.55 20.98 -16.30
CA GLY A 88 -0.76 20.77 -16.91
C GLY A 88 -1.67 22.00 -16.80
N LYS A 89 -1.73 22.63 -15.63
CA LYS A 89 -2.48 23.89 -15.42
C LYS A 89 -1.95 25.02 -16.28
N ILE A 90 -0.64 25.13 -16.41
CA ILE A 90 0.00 26.16 -17.25
C ILE A 90 -0.29 25.93 -18.73
N ALA A 91 -0.23 24.68 -19.20
CA ALA A 91 -0.50 24.32 -20.58
C ALA A 91 -2.01 24.25 -20.91
N GLY A 92 -2.88 24.30 -19.89
CA GLY A 92 -4.33 24.13 -20.05
C GLY A 92 -4.76 22.72 -20.42
N VAL A 93 -3.95 21.69 -20.05
CA VAL A 93 -4.21 20.29 -20.41
C VAL A 93 -4.19 19.40 -19.16
N PRO A 94 -4.92 18.27 -19.16
CA PRO A 94 -4.86 17.29 -18.07
C PRO A 94 -3.50 16.59 -18.03
N VAL A 95 -3.12 16.08 -16.85
CA VAL A 95 -1.83 15.40 -16.64
C VAL A 95 -1.62 14.23 -17.59
N HIS A 96 -2.65 13.43 -17.90
CA HIS A 96 -2.49 12.32 -18.86
C HIS A 96 -1.97 12.79 -20.24
N ALA A 97 -2.33 14.00 -20.68
CA ALA A 97 -1.84 14.53 -21.97
C ALA A 97 -0.33 14.86 -21.96
N LEU A 98 0.25 15.07 -20.78
CA LEU A 98 1.71 15.23 -20.61
C LEU A 98 2.43 13.89 -20.47
N LEU A 99 1.70 12.81 -20.16
CA LEU A 99 2.24 11.45 -19.96
C LEU A 99 2.16 10.60 -21.23
N GLY A 100 1.16 10.82 -22.09
CA GLY A 100 0.97 10.05 -23.33
C GLY A 100 -0.47 10.07 -23.82
N SER A 101 -0.76 9.22 -24.79
CA SER A 101 -2.13 9.06 -25.31
C SER A 101 -3.05 8.41 -24.28
N LYS A 102 -4.23 8.99 -24.08
CA LYS A 102 -5.27 8.43 -23.22
C LYS A 102 -5.84 7.16 -23.85
N LEU A 103 -5.64 6.01 -23.22
CA LEU A 103 -6.10 4.70 -23.69
C LEU A 103 -7.42 4.27 -23.06
N ARG A 104 -7.79 4.88 -21.91
CA ARG A 104 -9.02 4.56 -21.16
C ARG A 104 -9.58 5.79 -20.46
N ASN A 105 -10.91 5.78 -20.26
CA ASN A 105 -11.61 6.84 -19.54
C ASN A 105 -11.79 6.53 -18.04
N PHE A 106 -11.56 5.29 -17.64
CA PHE A 106 -11.74 4.81 -16.27
C PHE A 106 -10.54 3.94 -15.89
N SER A 107 -9.99 4.14 -14.71
CA SER A 107 -8.88 3.36 -14.16
C SER A 107 -9.37 2.49 -12.99
N PRO A 108 -8.96 1.21 -12.93
CA PRO A 108 -9.38 0.31 -11.85
C PRO A 108 -8.69 0.67 -10.53
N MET A 109 -9.45 0.64 -9.42
CA MET A 109 -8.98 1.00 -8.09
C MET A 109 -9.25 -0.12 -7.09
N SER A 110 -8.32 -0.37 -6.19
CA SER A 110 -8.45 -1.33 -5.09
C SER A 110 -8.52 -0.63 -3.75
N TRP A 111 -9.35 -1.16 -2.85
CA TRP A 111 -9.23 -0.89 -1.43
C TRP A 111 -7.95 -1.52 -0.90
N TRP A 112 -7.36 -0.94 0.15
CA TRP A 112 -6.16 -1.48 0.78
C TRP A 112 -6.23 -1.36 2.29
N ASP A 113 -5.76 -2.39 3.01
CA ASP A 113 -5.43 -2.28 4.43
C ASP A 113 -4.35 -3.30 4.84
N ILE A 114 -3.80 -3.06 6.04
CA ILE A 114 -2.80 -3.92 6.68
C ILE A 114 -3.47 -5.14 7.34
N ASP A 115 -2.66 -6.02 7.93
CA ASP A 115 -3.16 -7.13 8.74
C ASP A 115 -4.15 -6.70 9.83
N MET A 116 -5.30 -7.36 9.85
CA MET A 116 -6.36 -7.18 10.84
C MET A 116 -6.93 -8.52 11.31
N PRO A 117 -7.58 -8.56 12.48
CA PRO A 117 -8.47 -9.67 12.83
C PRO A 117 -9.53 -9.92 11.75
N PRO A 118 -10.02 -11.16 11.57
CA PRO A 118 -10.98 -11.49 10.52
C PRO A 118 -12.22 -10.60 10.49
N GLY A 119 -12.78 -10.25 11.66
CA GLY A 119 -13.94 -9.38 11.78
C GLY A 119 -13.68 -7.93 11.34
N ASP A 120 -12.49 -7.41 11.60
CA ASP A 120 -12.09 -6.07 11.15
C ASP A 120 -11.91 -6.03 9.63
N TRP A 121 -11.31 -7.06 9.00
CA TRP A 121 -11.26 -7.17 7.54
C TRP A 121 -12.65 -7.29 6.91
N ALA A 122 -13.57 -8.03 7.54
CA ALA A 122 -14.96 -8.07 7.07
C ALA A 122 -15.65 -6.71 7.15
N ALA A 123 -15.35 -5.90 8.17
CA ALA A 123 -15.85 -4.53 8.27
C ALA A 123 -15.23 -3.61 7.20
N GLU A 124 -13.92 -3.76 6.91
CA GLU A 124 -13.25 -3.04 5.83
C GLU A 124 -13.84 -3.38 4.46
N ALA A 125 -14.09 -4.66 4.17
CA ALA A 125 -14.70 -5.08 2.92
C ALA A 125 -16.11 -4.48 2.73
N LYS A 126 -16.94 -4.44 3.78
CA LYS A 126 -18.25 -3.77 3.73
C LYS A 126 -18.11 -2.27 3.45
N GLU A 127 -17.16 -1.59 4.09
CA GLU A 127 -16.92 -0.17 3.86
C GLU A 127 -16.41 0.08 2.44
N SER A 128 -15.51 -0.75 1.93
CA SER A 128 -15.00 -0.64 0.56
C SER A 128 -16.14 -0.76 -0.47
N ILE A 129 -17.04 -1.73 -0.29
CA ILE A 129 -18.24 -1.89 -1.14
C ILE A 129 -19.13 -0.63 -1.07
N ARG A 130 -19.38 -0.12 0.13
CA ARG A 130 -20.14 1.13 0.32
C ARG A 130 -19.54 2.32 -0.41
N ARG A 131 -18.21 2.33 -0.57
CA ARG A 131 -17.47 3.36 -1.33
C ARG A 131 -17.24 3.00 -2.79
N GLY A 132 -17.86 1.92 -3.31
CA GLY A 132 -17.87 1.57 -4.72
C GLY A 132 -16.70 0.68 -5.19
N TYR A 133 -15.90 0.12 -4.29
CA TYR A 133 -14.81 -0.77 -4.63
C TYR A 133 -15.30 -2.22 -4.83
N THR A 134 -14.62 -2.95 -5.69
CA THR A 134 -14.89 -4.36 -6.00
C THR A 134 -13.68 -5.26 -5.74
N CYS A 135 -12.60 -4.67 -5.23
CA CYS A 135 -11.36 -5.36 -4.89
C CYS A 135 -10.77 -4.84 -3.58
N PHE A 136 -10.16 -5.73 -2.81
CA PHE A 136 -9.48 -5.41 -1.55
C PHE A 136 -8.11 -6.10 -1.49
N LYS A 137 -7.04 -5.32 -1.48
CA LYS A 137 -5.70 -5.83 -1.23
C LYS A 137 -5.45 -5.98 0.27
N MET A 138 -5.19 -7.20 0.71
CA MET A 138 -5.02 -7.61 2.10
C MET A 138 -3.57 -8.02 2.39
N LYS A 139 -2.98 -7.54 3.47
CA LYS A 139 -1.64 -7.93 3.92
C LYS A 139 -1.71 -9.16 4.83
N ALA A 140 -1.37 -10.33 4.30
CA ALA A 140 -1.26 -11.55 5.09
C ALA A 140 -0.05 -11.54 6.03
N ARG A 141 -0.22 -12.02 7.26
CA ARG A 141 0.85 -12.08 8.27
C ARG A 141 0.88 -13.44 8.97
N PRO A 142 2.08 -13.99 9.27
CA PRO A 142 2.21 -15.35 9.77
C PRO A 142 1.60 -15.57 11.17
N TRP A 143 1.28 -14.53 11.89
CA TRP A 143 0.57 -14.59 13.19
C TRP A 143 -0.97 -14.62 13.05
N ARG A 144 -1.49 -14.82 11.82
CA ARG A 144 -2.92 -14.98 11.56
C ARG A 144 -3.21 -16.25 10.79
N ASP A 145 -4.39 -16.81 11.03
CA ASP A 145 -4.98 -17.83 10.15
C ASP A 145 -5.58 -17.14 8.93
N ILE A 146 -4.83 -17.12 7.83
CA ILE A 146 -5.24 -16.44 6.60
C ILE A 146 -6.49 -17.07 5.98
N VAL A 147 -6.71 -18.37 6.18
CA VAL A 147 -7.90 -19.05 5.68
C VAL A 147 -9.15 -18.61 6.43
N ASP A 148 -9.05 -18.45 7.76
CA ASP A 148 -10.15 -17.88 8.56
C ASP A 148 -10.43 -16.42 8.20
N GLN A 149 -9.37 -15.62 7.99
CA GLN A 149 -9.52 -14.22 7.54
C GLN A 149 -10.29 -14.16 6.22
N VAL A 150 -9.84 -14.87 5.18
CA VAL A 150 -10.46 -14.90 3.85
C VAL A 150 -11.88 -15.45 3.90
N SER A 151 -12.10 -16.54 4.65
CA SER A 151 -13.43 -17.14 4.82
C SER A 151 -14.40 -16.19 5.50
N THR A 152 -13.93 -15.44 6.51
CA THR A 152 -14.78 -14.49 7.24
C THR A 152 -15.18 -13.31 6.35
N VAL A 153 -14.27 -12.79 5.55
CA VAL A 153 -14.59 -11.73 4.58
C VAL A 153 -15.51 -12.29 3.47
N GLY A 154 -15.24 -13.48 2.94
CA GLY A 154 -16.05 -14.12 1.91
C GLY A 154 -17.52 -14.32 2.28
N ARG A 155 -17.84 -14.41 3.59
CA ARG A 155 -19.24 -14.48 4.05
C ARG A 155 -20.02 -13.15 3.97
N VAL A 156 -19.35 -12.03 3.77
CA VAL A 156 -19.97 -10.70 3.79
C VAL A 156 -19.87 -9.94 2.46
N VAL A 157 -19.26 -10.57 1.44
CA VAL A 157 -19.10 -10.02 0.10
C VAL A 157 -19.73 -10.95 -0.94
N THR A 158 -19.95 -10.45 -2.14
CA THR A 158 -20.43 -11.26 -3.29
C THR A 158 -19.27 -12.04 -3.93
N PRO A 159 -19.53 -13.12 -4.71
CA PRO A 159 -18.46 -13.93 -5.32
C PRO A 159 -17.61 -13.18 -6.35
N ASP A 160 -18.09 -12.09 -6.93
CA ASP A 160 -17.37 -11.22 -7.86
C ASP A 160 -16.43 -10.24 -7.17
N TYR A 161 -16.61 -9.96 -5.88
CA TYR A 161 -15.68 -9.18 -5.09
C TYR A 161 -14.36 -9.97 -4.87
N LYS A 162 -13.20 -9.36 -5.17
CA LYS A 162 -11.91 -10.06 -5.18
C LYS A 162 -10.96 -9.57 -4.09
N PHE A 163 -10.18 -10.51 -3.58
CA PHE A 163 -9.08 -10.26 -2.64
C PHE A 163 -7.75 -10.46 -3.33
N ASP A 164 -6.87 -9.50 -3.22
CA ASP A 164 -5.47 -9.64 -3.56
C ASP A 164 -4.69 -9.85 -2.27
N VAL A 165 -4.15 -11.06 -2.06
CA VAL A 165 -3.50 -11.47 -0.81
C VAL A 165 -2.00 -11.30 -0.94
N ASP A 166 -1.45 -10.31 -0.21
CA ASP A 166 -0.04 -9.98 -0.25
C ASP A 166 0.69 -10.59 0.97
N PHE A 167 1.57 -11.52 0.70
CA PHE A 167 2.36 -12.22 1.72
C PHE A 167 3.66 -11.52 2.07
N ASN A 168 4.13 -10.55 1.29
CA ASN A 168 5.41 -9.85 1.50
C ASN A 168 6.59 -10.82 1.78
N GLY A 169 6.64 -11.96 1.10
CA GLY A 169 7.67 -12.97 1.24
C GLY A 169 7.54 -13.91 2.43
N PHE A 170 6.50 -13.80 3.26
CA PHE A 170 6.34 -14.60 4.48
C PHE A 170 6.08 -16.09 4.25
N LEU A 171 5.80 -16.54 3.01
CA LEU A 171 5.73 -17.97 2.74
C LEU A 171 7.10 -18.60 2.50
N LEU A 172 8.17 -17.81 2.48
CA LEU A 172 9.60 -18.14 2.55
C LEU A 172 10.16 -18.84 1.31
N ASN A 173 9.50 -19.87 0.79
CA ASN A 173 9.92 -20.65 -0.37
C ASN A 173 8.73 -21.36 -1.02
N GLN A 174 8.99 -21.95 -2.19
CA GLN A 174 7.97 -22.64 -2.99
C GLN A 174 7.21 -23.71 -2.20
N ALA A 175 7.93 -24.60 -1.49
CA ALA A 175 7.30 -25.74 -0.83
C ALA A 175 6.34 -25.33 0.30
N ARG A 176 6.67 -24.28 1.07
CA ARG A 176 5.77 -23.74 2.11
C ARG A 176 4.62 -22.96 1.48
N ALA A 177 4.90 -22.18 0.44
CA ALA A 177 3.88 -21.40 -0.25
C ALA A 177 2.79 -22.31 -0.82
N GLU A 178 3.17 -23.39 -1.48
CA GLU A 178 2.24 -24.35 -2.09
C GLU A 178 1.19 -24.86 -1.08
N LEU A 179 1.62 -25.25 0.12
CA LEU A 179 0.73 -25.77 1.16
C LEU A 179 -0.34 -24.75 1.61
N ILE A 180 0.02 -23.48 1.69
CA ILE A 180 -0.90 -22.42 2.12
C ILE A 180 -1.79 -21.99 0.96
N LEU A 181 -1.21 -21.79 -0.23
CA LEU A 181 -1.94 -21.28 -1.39
C LEU A 181 -2.97 -22.29 -1.90
N HIS A 182 -2.71 -23.60 -1.86
CA HIS A 182 -3.72 -24.61 -2.19
C HIS A 182 -4.97 -24.53 -1.30
N ARG A 183 -4.83 -24.18 -0.02
CA ARG A 183 -5.98 -23.95 0.85
C ARG A 183 -6.77 -22.72 0.45
N LEU A 184 -6.09 -21.69 -0.05
CA LEU A 184 -6.70 -20.45 -0.52
C LEU A 184 -7.28 -20.56 -1.94
N ASP A 185 -6.76 -21.46 -2.77
CA ASP A 185 -7.28 -21.71 -4.12
C ASP A 185 -8.76 -22.11 -4.14
N GLU A 186 -9.24 -22.72 -3.05
CA GLU A 186 -10.64 -23.14 -2.91
C GLU A 186 -11.60 -21.96 -2.61
N HIS A 187 -11.05 -20.76 -2.30
CA HIS A 187 -11.87 -19.59 -2.02
C HIS A 187 -12.15 -18.78 -3.29
N PRO A 188 -13.41 -18.65 -3.73
CA PRO A 188 -13.76 -17.99 -4.99
C PRO A 188 -13.45 -16.49 -5.00
N ASN A 189 -13.41 -15.84 -3.83
CA ASN A 189 -13.10 -14.43 -3.70
C ASN A 189 -11.59 -14.13 -3.79
N VAL A 190 -10.70 -15.11 -3.56
CA VAL A 190 -9.26 -14.89 -3.75
C VAL A 190 -8.99 -14.72 -5.25
N GLY A 191 -8.43 -13.57 -5.61
CA GLY A 191 -8.13 -13.19 -6.99
C GLY A 191 -6.66 -13.37 -7.35
N ILE A 192 -5.76 -12.87 -6.50
CA ILE A 192 -4.32 -12.80 -6.78
C ILE A 192 -3.52 -13.12 -5.51
N TYR A 193 -2.36 -13.75 -5.69
CA TYR A 193 -1.32 -13.88 -4.69
C TYR A 193 -0.17 -12.91 -5.01
N GLU A 194 0.12 -11.97 -4.10
CA GLU A 194 1.27 -11.09 -4.26
C GLU A 194 2.43 -11.58 -3.37
N SER A 195 3.61 -11.66 -3.98
CA SER A 195 4.89 -11.94 -3.29
C SER A 195 4.78 -13.07 -2.25
N PRO A 196 4.37 -14.30 -2.63
CA PRO A 196 4.34 -15.43 -1.70
C PRO A 196 5.68 -15.62 -0.98
N PHE A 197 6.75 -15.59 -1.72
CA PHE A 197 8.14 -15.40 -1.31
C PHE A 197 8.80 -14.46 -2.34
N TYR A 198 10.01 -13.99 -2.08
CA TYR A 198 10.72 -13.13 -3.04
C TYR A 198 11.12 -13.91 -4.28
N LEU A 199 10.30 -13.83 -5.34
CA LEU A 199 10.42 -14.67 -6.54
C LEU A 199 11.78 -14.55 -7.23
N GLY A 200 12.39 -13.36 -7.19
CA GLY A 200 13.72 -13.11 -7.74
C GLY A 200 14.85 -13.88 -7.05
N HIS A 201 14.64 -14.38 -5.82
CA HIS A 201 15.64 -15.17 -5.10
C HIS A 201 15.61 -16.65 -5.47
N ASP A 202 14.48 -17.14 -6.02
CA ASP A 202 14.32 -18.53 -6.47
C ASP A 202 13.39 -18.59 -7.69
N LEU A 203 13.95 -18.29 -8.86
CA LEU A 203 13.19 -18.27 -10.12
C LEU A 203 12.65 -19.65 -10.50
N ALA A 204 13.36 -20.73 -10.17
CA ALA A 204 12.94 -22.10 -10.46
C ALA A 204 11.73 -22.48 -9.59
N GLY A 205 11.82 -22.24 -8.29
CA GLY A 205 10.70 -22.45 -7.36
C GLY A 205 9.48 -21.58 -7.69
N ALA A 206 9.71 -20.35 -8.12
CA ALA A 206 8.63 -19.43 -8.54
C ALA A 206 7.86 -19.96 -9.76
N ARG A 207 8.55 -20.48 -10.77
CA ARG A 207 7.92 -21.12 -11.93
C ARG A 207 7.13 -22.36 -11.53
N ILE A 208 7.70 -23.22 -10.69
CA ILE A 208 7.02 -24.42 -10.18
C ILE A 208 5.74 -24.02 -9.43
N LEU A 209 5.82 -23.03 -8.53
CA LEU A 209 4.65 -22.57 -7.78
C LEU A 209 3.56 -22.06 -8.70
N ARG A 210 3.93 -21.22 -9.69
CA ARG A 210 2.99 -20.67 -10.67
C ARG A 210 2.23 -21.74 -11.47
N GLU A 211 2.89 -22.88 -11.77
CA GLU A 211 2.25 -23.99 -12.47
C GLU A 211 1.31 -24.83 -11.60
N ARG A 212 1.45 -24.75 -10.28
CA ARG A 212 0.72 -25.59 -9.33
C ARG A 212 -0.47 -24.92 -8.65
N VAL A 213 -0.44 -23.60 -8.52
CA VAL A 213 -1.56 -22.84 -7.92
C VAL A 213 -2.54 -22.36 -8.98
N ARG A 214 -3.81 -22.19 -8.57
CA ARG A 214 -4.88 -21.82 -9.51
C ARG A 214 -5.03 -20.32 -9.73
N LYS A 215 -4.56 -19.51 -8.79
CA LYS A 215 -4.68 -18.06 -8.85
C LYS A 215 -3.39 -17.44 -9.38
N PRO A 216 -3.50 -16.31 -10.12
CA PRO A 216 -2.33 -15.59 -10.61
C PRO A 216 -1.37 -15.19 -9.48
N ILE A 217 -0.07 -15.24 -9.77
CA ILE A 217 0.98 -14.73 -8.88
C ILE A 217 1.51 -13.42 -9.45
N VAL A 218 1.55 -12.39 -8.61
CA VAL A 218 2.08 -11.07 -8.93
C VAL A 218 3.26 -10.75 -8.01
N GLU A 219 4.27 -10.05 -8.53
CA GLU A 219 5.48 -9.65 -7.79
C GLU A 219 5.80 -8.19 -8.08
N HIS A 220 6.51 -7.52 -7.18
CA HIS A 220 7.13 -6.24 -7.50
C HIS A 220 8.01 -6.39 -8.74
N PHE A 221 7.98 -5.37 -9.62
CA PHE A 221 8.66 -5.47 -10.91
C PHE A 221 10.14 -5.85 -10.74
N ASN A 222 10.51 -6.93 -11.40
CA ASN A 222 11.86 -7.47 -11.40
C ASN A 222 12.15 -8.08 -12.78
N GLU A 223 13.18 -7.60 -13.45
CA GLU A 223 13.50 -8.03 -14.81
C GLU A 223 13.86 -9.52 -14.87
N ALA A 224 14.55 -10.07 -13.86
CA ALA A 224 14.85 -11.49 -13.83
C ALA A 224 13.58 -12.36 -13.73
N VAL A 225 12.60 -11.92 -12.92
CA VAL A 225 11.28 -12.57 -12.80
C VAL A 225 10.50 -12.48 -14.11
N LEU A 226 10.56 -11.32 -14.80
CA LEU A 226 9.94 -11.11 -16.10
C LEU A 226 10.51 -12.06 -17.16
N HIS A 227 11.84 -12.06 -17.32
CA HIS A 227 12.53 -12.91 -18.32
C HIS A 227 12.40 -14.41 -18.03
N ALA A 228 12.33 -14.80 -16.76
CA ALA A 228 12.10 -16.19 -16.37
C ALA A 228 10.62 -16.62 -16.51
N HIS A 229 9.70 -15.73 -16.86
CA HIS A 229 8.25 -15.98 -16.83
C HIS A 229 7.75 -16.52 -15.47
N ALA A 230 8.35 -16.05 -14.37
CA ALA A 230 8.12 -16.57 -13.03
C ALA A 230 6.92 -15.88 -12.30
N SER A 231 6.24 -14.92 -12.94
CA SER A 231 5.02 -14.29 -12.45
C SER A 231 3.98 -14.12 -13.56
N ASP A 232 2.72 -13.88 -13.18
CA ASP A 232 1.62 -13.59 -14.10
C ASP A 232 1.43 -12.09 -14.33
N GLY A 233 1.87 -11.28 -13.37
CA GLY A 233 1.79 -9.83 -13.44
C GLY A 233 2.76 -9.15 -12.48
N PHE A 234 2.66 -7.83 -12.40
CA PHE A 234 3.59 -7.02 -11.61
C PHE A 234 2.92 -5.93 -10.78
N VAL A 235 3.59 -5.59 -9.69
CA VAL A 235 3.39 -4.33 -8.96
C VAL A 235 4.39 -3.32 -9.51
N ILE A 236 3.90 -2.19 -10.01
CA ILE A 236 4.75 -1.13 -10.56
C ILE A 236 4.49 0.17 -9.80
N GLY A 237 5.54 0.77 -9.26
CA GLY A 237 5.43 2.04 -8.53
C GLY A 237 6.79 2.68 -8.37
N SER A 238 6.89 3.93 -8.75
CA SER A 238 8.07 4.80 -8.65
C SER A 238 7.74 6.15 -9.26
N GLY A 239 8.74 6.93 -9.67
CA GLY A 239 8.58 8.10 -10.51
C GLY A 239 8.11 7.77 -11.93
N ALA A 240 7.63 8.77 -12.65
CA ALA A 240 6.97 8.63 -13.96
C ALA A 240 7.83 7.92 -15.01
N THR A 241 9.12 8.22 -15.05
CA THR A 241 10.06 7.67 -16.04
C THR A 241 10.28 6.19 -15.82
N GLU A 242 10.55 5.79 -14.58
CA GLU A 242 10.77 4.39 -14.22
C GLU A 242 9.49 3.55 -14.36
N VAL A 243 8.33 4.09 -13.94
CA VAL A 243 7.03 3.42 -14.17
C VAL A 243 6.81 3.15 -15.66
N ARG A 244 7.05 4.14 -16.53
CA ARG A 244 6.89 3.95 -17.98
C ARG A 244 7.85 2.92 -18.55
N ARG A 245 9.11 2.90 -18.10
CA ARG A 245 10.09 1.87 -18.47
C ARG A 245 9.61 0.48 -18.11
N GLN A 246 9.23 0.27 -16.84
CA GLN A 246 8.74 -1.02 -16.33
C GLN A 246 7.45 -1.44 -17.04
N ALA A 247 6.51 -0.54 -17.23
CA ALA A 247 5.25 -0.78 -17.92
C ALA A 247 5.45 -1.18 -19.39
N THR A 248 6.41 -0.55 -20.08
CA THR A 248 6.76 -0.91 -21.46
C THR A 248 7.33 -2.32 -21.55
N LEU A 249 8.24 -2.68 -20.64
CA LEU A 249 8.79 -4.03 -20.56
C LEU A 249 7.71 -5.06 -20.22
N ALA A 250 6.87 -4.79 -19.22
CA ALA A 250 5.75 -5.68 -18.86
C ALA A 250 4.80 -5.89 -20.06
N ALA A 251 4.44 -4.83 -20.78
CA ALA A 251 3.58 -4.89 -21.95
C ALA A 251 4.20 -5.70 -23.10
N ALA A 252 5.53 -5.56 -23.34
CA ALA A 252 6.24 -6.33 -24.36
C ALA A 252 6.20 -7.85 -24.10
N PHE A 253 6.08 -8.27 -22.84
CA PHE A 253 5.90 -9.67 -22.42
C PHE A 253 4.43 -10.05 -22.19
N ASN A 254 3.47 -9.18 -22.56
CA ASN A 254 2.05 -9.37 -22.31
C ASN A 254 1.72 -9.63 -20.81
N LYS A 255 2.37 -8.88 -19.92
CA LYS A 255 2.16 -8.98 -18.48
C LYS A 255 1.35 -7.79 -17.97
N VAL A 256 0.24 -8.08 -17.31
CA VAL A 256 -0.61 -7.08 -16.66
C VAL A 256 0.04 -6.59 -15.36
N PHE A 257 -0.35 -5.42 -14.90
CA PHE A 257 0.14 -4.87 -13.63
C PHE A 257 -0.86 -3.89 -13.02
N TRP A 258 -0.67 -3.60 -11.75
CA TRP A 258 -1.25 -2.42 -11.11
C TRP A 258 -0.19 -1.39 -10.76
N LEU A 259 -0.65 -0.15 -10.61
CA LEU A 259 0.16 0.92 -10.06
C LEU A 259 0.05 0.92 -8.53
N GLN A 260 1.19 1.02 -7.85
CA GLN A 260 1.24 1.17 -6.40
C GLN A 260 1.99 2.43 -6.03
N MET A 261 1.23 3.43 -5.56
CA MET A 261 1.74 4.74 -5.13
C MET A 261 0.99 5.15 -3.88
N VAL A 262 1.69 5.41 -2.78
CA VAL A 262 1.04 5.68 -1.49
C VAL A 262 1.00 7.17 -1.20
N GLY A 263 -0.21 7.68 -1.04
CA GLY A 263 -0.48 9.08 -0.71
C GLY A 263 -1.97 9.35 -0.55
N ALA A 264 -2.33 10.62 -0.46
CA ALA A 264 -3.70 11.08 -0.36
C ALA A 264 -4.35 11.22 -1.76
N GLY A 265 -5.32 12.10 -1.91
CA GLY A 265 -6.12 12.20 -3.13
C GLY A 265 -5.38 12.70 -4.35
N MET A 266 -4.35 13.54 -4.20
CA MET A 266 -3.55 14.01 -5.33
C MET A 266 -2.71 12.86 -5.92
N THR A 267 -2.12 12.01 -5.09
CA THR A 267 -1.46 10.78 -5.52
C THR A 267 -2.43 9.83 -6.23
N ALA A 268 -3.65 9.67 -5.70
CA ALA A 268 -4.67 8.82 -6.34
C ALA A 268 -5.09 9.36 -7.71
N ALA A 269 -5.33 10.67 -7.84
CA ALA A 269 -5.64 11.30 -9.11
C ALA A 269 -4.49 11.13 -10.12
N TYR A 270 -3.24 11.31 -9.68
CA TYR A 270 -2.06 11.09 -10.51
C TYR A 270 -1.94 9.64 -11.00
N ALA A 271 -2.14 8.65 -10.12
CA ALA A 271 -2.14 7.24 -10.49
C ALA A 271 -3.20 6.93 -11.57
N VAL A 272 -4.39 7.53 -11.45
CA VAL A 272 -5.47 7.40 -12.45
C VAL A 272 -5.05 7.99 -13.80
N HIS A 273 -4.41 9.17 -13.83
CA HIS A 273 -3.88 9.77 -15.07
C HIS A 273 -2.79 8.91 -15.69
N LEU A 274 -1.82 8.49 -14.90
CA LEU A 274 -0.68 7.69 -15.38
C LEU A 274 -1.17 6.34 -15.94
N GLY A 275 -2.01 5.63 -15.20
CA GLY A 275 -2.59 4.36 -15.64
C GLY A 275 -3.45 4.48 -16.88
N ALA A 276 -4.07 5.64 -17.13
CA ALA A 276 -4.84 5.89 -18.34
C ALA A 276 -4.00 5.87 -19.61
N THR A 277 -2.68 6.06 -19.51
CA THR A 277 -1.73 6.05 -20.65
C THR A 277 -0.96 4.74 -20.82
N LEU A 278 -1.18 3.75 -19.94
CA LEU A 278 -0.43 2.50 -19.89
C LEU A 278 -1.33 1.31 -20.25
N SER A 279 -1.08 0.63 -21.36
CA SER A 279 -1.97 -0.39 -21.94
C SER A 279 -2.26 -1.56 -20.98
N HIS A 280 -1.24 -2.06 -20.28
CA HIS A 280 -1.32 -3.23 -19.41
C HIS A 280 -1.53 -2.89 -17.92
N ALA A 281 -1.76 -1.63 -17.55
CA ALA A 281 -2.19 -1.20 -16.23
C ALA A 281 -3.67 -1.58 -16.00
N GLN A 282 -3.95 -2.89 -15.96
CA GLN A 282 -5.31 -3.46 -15.99
C GLN A 282 -5.76 -4.01 -14.65
N LEU A 283 -4.85 -4.21 -13.71
CA LEU A 283 -5.18 -4.65 -12.35
C LEU A 283 -5.50 -3.44 -11.46
N PRO A 284 -6.31 -3.59 -10.41
CA PRO A 284 -6.75 -2.48 -9.56
C PRO A 284 -5.61 -1.77 -8.83
N TYR A 285 -5.50 -0.44 -8.96
CA TYR A 285 -4.39 0.37 -8.42
C TYR A 285 -4.47 0.52 -6.91
N ILE A 286 -3.31 0.54 -6.27
CA ILE A 286 -3.12 0.69 -4.83
C ILE A 286 -2.56 2.09 -4.54
N THR A 287 -3.38 2.93 -3.91
CA THR A 287 -2.96 4.30 -3.55
C THR A 287 -3.08 4.59 -2.06
N CYS A 288 -3.77 3.74 -1.31
CA CYS A 288 -4.00 3.84 0.12
C CYS A 288 -4.69 5.14 0.58
N HIS A 289 -5.21 5.96 -0.35
CA HIS A 289 -5.80 7.27 -0.04
C HIS A 289 -7.06 7.19 0.84
N GLU A 290 -7.68 6.03 0.94
CA GLU A 290 -8.84 5.75 1.77
C GLU A 290 -8.53 5.61 3.26
N LEU A 291 -7.27 5.40 3.62
CA LEU A 291 -6.86 5.16 5.01
C LEU A 291 -7.15 6.35 5.93
N TRP A 292 -7.08 7.57 5.40
CA TRP A 292 -7.19 8.79 6.19
C TRP A 292 -8.62 9.35 6.20
N GLN A 293 -8.94 10.08 7.27
CA GLN A 293 -10.22 10.79 7.40
C GLN A 293 -10.47 11.75 6.25
N HIS A 294 -9.41 12.35 5.70
CA HIS A 294 -9.47 13.32 4.62
C HIS A 294 -8.39 13.04 3.59
N ASP A 295 -8.74 13.05 2.32
CA ASP A 295 -7.83 12.81 1.20
C ASP A 295 -7.26 14.10 0.58
N LEU A 296 -7.48 15.26 1.22
CA LEU A 296 -7.01 16.60 0.83
C LEU A 296 -7.65 17.16 -0.45
N LEU A 297 -8.69 16.54 -0.96
CA LEU A 297 -9.48 17.06 -2.09
C LEU A 297 -10.79 17.68 -1.58
N ALA A 298 -11.28 18.72 -2.25
CA ALA A 298 -12.60 19.32 -1.97
C ALA A 298 -13.72 18.30 -2.21
N GLN A 299 -13.55 17.42 -3.20
CA GLN A 299 -14.39 16.26 -3.44
C GLN A 299 -13.49 15.04 -3.64
N ARG A 300 -13.73 14.00 -2.85
CA ARG A 300 -12.98 12.75 -2.97
C ARG A 300 -13.05 12.18 -4.38
N LEU A 301 -11.97 11.54 -4.80
CA LEU A 301 -11.96 10.77 -6.06
C LEU A 301 -13.05 9.69 -5.97
N HIS A 302 -14.04 9.76 -6.87
CA HIS A 302 -15.19 8.88 -6.82
C HIS A 302 -14.90 7.55 -7.50
N VAL A 303 -15.11 6.45 -6.77
CA VAL A 303 -14.97 5.10 -7.31
C VAL A 303 -16.38 4.50 -7.48
N VAL A 304 -16.66 3.98 -8.67
CA VAL A 304 -17.92 3.34 -9.02
C VAL A 304 -17.65 2.00 -9.67
N ASN A 305 -18.19 0.94 -9.12
CA ASN A 305 -17.96 -0.44 -9.60
C ASN A 305 -16.47 -0.78 -9.78
N GLY A 306 -15.62 -0.32 -8.83
CA GLY A 306 -14.19 -0.56 -8.84
C GLY A 306 -13.37 0.38 -9.73
N TYR A 307 -13.96 1.40 -10.33
CA TYR A 307 -13.26 2.30 -11.27
C TYR A 307 -13.39 3.77 -10.87
N ALA A 308 -12.32 4.53 -11.08
CA ALA A 308 -12.32 5.99 -11.01
C ALA A 308 -12.26 6.59 -12.42
N ALA A 309 -13.04 7.63 -12.66
CA ALA A 309 -12.98 8.38 -13.92
C ALA A 309 -11.64 9.13 -14.01
N VAL A 310 -11.03 9.14 -15.20
CA VAL A 310 -9.82 9.93 -15.47
C VAL A 310 -10.21 11.40 -15.60
N PRO A 311 -9.71 12.31 -14.72
CA PRO A 311 -10.10 13.72 -14.80
C PRO A 311 -9.65 14.37 -16.12
N ASP A 312 -10.48 15.25 -16.68
CA ASP A 312 -10.21 15.94 -17.94
C ASP A 312 -9.84 17.45 -17.75
N GLY A 313 -9.90 17.96 -16.52
CA GLY A 313 -9.50 19.33 -16.19
C GLY A 313 -7.99 19.53 -16.26
N PRO A 314 -7.52 20.79 -16.40
CA PRO A 314 -6.09 21.11 -16.42
C PRO A 314 -5.35 20.64 -15.16
N GLY A 315 -4.13 20.15 -15.31
CA GLY A 315 -3.35 19.55 -14.24
C GLY A 315 -3.93 18.20 -13.81
N LEU A 316 -4.01 17.96 -12.50
CA LEU A 316 -4.66 16.76 -11.96
C LEU A 316 -6.18 16.76 -12.16
N GLY A 317 -6.78 17.89 -12.57
CA GLY A 317 -8.22 17.98 -12.80
C GLY A 317 -9.06 17.82 -11.54
N VAL A 318 -8.47 17.99 -10.37
CA VAL A 318 -9.11 17.92 -9.05
C VAL A 318 -8.88 19.21 -8.27
N GLU A 319 -9.80 19.56 -7.39
CA GLU A 319 -9.69 20.72 -6.52
C GLU A 319 -9.10 20.32 -5.16
N VAL A 320 -8.02 21.01 -4.74
CA VAL A 320 -7.34 20.76 -3.46
C VAL A 320 -8.04 21.53 -2.34
N ASP A 321 -8.28 20.87 -1.22
CA ASP A 321 -8.84 21.50 -0.01
C ASP A 321 -7.72 22.14 0.84
N GLU A 322 -7.44 23.41 0.58
CA GLU A 322 -6.47 24.21 1.33
C GLU A 322 -6.83 24.32 2.83
N LYS A 323 -8.12 24.31 3.18
CA LYS A 323 -8.54 24.36 4.59
C LYS A 323 -8.17 23.07 5.31
N ALA A 324 -8.30 21.93 4.64
CA ALA A 324 -7.85 20.64 5.17
C ALA A 324 -6.33 20.60 5.33
N ILE A 325 -5.56 21.14 4.37
CA ILE A 325 -4.11 21.24 4.49
C ILE A 325 -3.73 22.03 5.75
N GLU A 326 -4.32 23.22 5.96
CA GLU A 326 -4.03 24.03 7.14
C GLU A 326 -4.51 23.36 8.45
N LYS A 327 -5.65 22.68 8.42
CA LYS A 327 -6.21 21.97 9.59
C LYS A 327 -5.27 20.87 10.09
N TYR A 328 -4.64 20.12 9.19
CA TYR A 328 -3.80 18.97 9.53
C TYR A 328 -2.30 19.28 9.56
N ARG A 329 -1.92 20.53 9.27
CA ARG A 329 -0.52 20.98 9.29
C ARG A 329 0.09 20.78 10.67
N VAL A 330 1.31 20.27 10.68
CA VAL A 330 2.10 20.06 11.90
C VAL A 330 3.57 20.44 11.65
N ASP A 331 4.33 20.59 12.73
CA ASP A 331 5.79 20.62 12.64
C ASP A 331 6.31 19.24 12.21
N GLU A 332 7.28 19.21 11.31
CA GLU A 332 7.88 17.95 10.83
C GLU A 332 8.55 17.13 11.93
N THR A 333 8.98 17.77 12.99
CA THR A 333 9.62 17.12 14.14
C THR A 333 8.62 16.47 15.09
N ASP A 334 7.33 16.83 14.98
CA ASP A 334 6.30 16.23 15.81
C ASP A 334 6.11 14.75 15.46
N PRO A 335 6.16 13.84 16.45
CA PRO A 335 5.91 12.44 16.20
C PRO A 335 4.42 12.19 15.87
N THR A 336 4.15 11.29 14.93
CA THR A 336 2.79 10.84 14.65
C THR A 336 2.23 10.03 15.83
N PRO A 337 0.89 9.91 15.97
CA PRO A 337 0.30 9.03 16.98
C PRO A 337 0.76 7.58 16.82
N THR A 338 0.86 7.06 15.59
CA THR A 338 1.37 5.71 15.30
C THR A 338 2.83 5.54 15.76
N THR A 339 3.70 6.50 15.48
CA THR A 339 5.10 6.46 15.93
C THR A 339 5.19 6.46 17.44
N ARG A 340 4.41 7.32 18.11
CA ARG A 340 4.34 7.36 19.58
C ARG A 340 3.86 6.04 20.17
N TYR A 341 2.86 5.41 19.53
CA TYR A 341 2.38 4.08 19.97
C TYR A 341 3.47 3.02 19.81
N LYS A 342 4.12 2.95 18.65
CA LYS A 342 5.18 1.97 18.35
C LYS A 342 6.38 2.08 19.31
N ALA A 343 6.64 3.27 19.86
CA ALA A 343 7.67 3.47 20.86
C ALA A 343 7.32 2.94 22.27
N ARG A 344 6.05 2.56 22.52
CA ARG A 344 5.64 1.99 23.81
C ARG A 344 6.08 0.54 23.94
N LYS A 345 6.42 0.14 25.16
CA LYS A 345 6.70 -1.26 25.47
C LYS A 345 5.41 -2.07 25.37
N ARG A 346 5.52 -3.27 24.80
CA ARG A 346 4.41 -4.21 24.66
C ARG A 346 4.93 -5.62 24.55
N ILE A 347 4.06 -6.61 24.76
CA ILE A 347 4.34 -8.01 24.53
C ILE A 347 3.37 -8.52 23.48
N LEU A 348 3.91 -9.08 22.41
CA LEU A 348 3.15 -9.78 21.38
C LEU A 348 3.04 -11.25 21.79
N ARG A 349 1.85 -11.70 22.14
CA ARG A 349 1.57 -13.10 22.46
C ARG A 349 0.93 -13.77 21.26
N ILE A 350 1.64 -14.70 20.65
CA ILE A 350 1.18 -15.49 19.52
C ILE A 350 0.91 -16.89 20.00
N SER A 351 -0.31 -17.39 19.73
CA SER A 351 -0.72 -18.70 20.20
C SER A 351 -1.47 -19.46 19.12
N TRP A 352 -1.34 -20.78 19.09
CA TRP A 352 -2.12 -21.66 18.22
C TRP A 352 -2.49 -22.96 18.88
N PRO A 353 -3.63 -23.58 18.46
CA PRO A 353 -4.13 -24.79 19.07
C PRO A 353 -3.18 -25.97 18.81
N VAL A 354 -3.05 -26.85 19.82
CA VAL A 354 -2.27 -28.10 19.70
C VAL A 354 -3.19 -29.30 19.80
N SER A 355 -3.99 -29.37 20.89
CA SER A 355 -4.93 -30.45 21.13
C SER A 355 -5.99 -30.00 22.14
N GLY A 356 -7.25 -30.18 21.81
CA GLY A 356 -8.36 -29.78 22.67
C GLY A 356 -8.30 -28.29 23.03
N LYS A 357 -8.21 -27.95 24.31
CA LYS A 357 -8.08 -26.57 24.79
C LYS A 357 -6.63 -26.11 24.94
N GLN A 358 -5.64 -26.98 24.69
CA GLN A 358 -4.23 -26.64 24.86
C GLN A 358 -3.77 -25.76 23.68
N ARG A 359 -2.99 -24.74 24.00
CA ARG A 359 -2.36 -23.86 23.00
C ARG A 359 -0.85 -23.75 23.27
N ARG A 360 -0.06 -23.73 22.21
CA ARG A 360 1.32 -23.23 22.28
C ARG A 360 1.30 -21.73 22.30
N VAL A 361 2.21 -21.15 23.07
CA VAL A 361 2.32 -19.71 23.24
C VAL A 361 3.78 -19.29 23.05
N TRP A 362 4.00 -18.24 22.25
CA TRP A 362 5.27 -17.58 22.07
C TRP A 362 5.07 -16.09 22.32
N GLU A 363 6.01 -15.47 22.99
CA GLU A 363 5.91 -14.05 23.33
C GLU A 363 7.14 -13.32 22.79
N PHE A 364 6.92 -12.11 22.29
CA PHE A 364 7.95 -11.27 21.68
C PHE A 364 7.78 -9.82 22.11
N THR A 365 8.89 -9.08 22.15
CA THR A 365 8.89 -7.66 22.51
C THR A 365 8.49 -6.74 21.34
N SER A 366 8.54 -7.23 20.10
CA SER A 366 8.15 -6.50 18.90
C SER A 366 7.88 -7.42 17.71
N GLU A 367 7.19 -6.90 16.72
CA GLU A 367 6.96 -7.59 15.43
C GLU A 367 8.28 -7.88 14.71
N LEU A 368 9.28 -7.02 14.85
CA LEU A 368 10.59 -7.21 14.23
C LEU A 368 11.30 -8.45 14.79
N VAL A 369 11.31 -8.61 16.11
CA VAL A 369 11.91 -9.79 16.77
C VAL A 369 11.17 -11.05 16.36
N TYR A 370 9.82 -11.02 16.33
CA TYR A 370 9.03 -12.13 15.80
C TYR A 370 9.43 -12.47 14.36
N GLN A 371 9.50 -11.49 13.47
CA GLN A 371 9.83 -11.70 12.06
C GLN A 371 11.22 -12.32 11.90
N GLN A 372 12.21 -11.82 12.62
CA GLN A 372 13.57 -12.39 12.60
C GLN A 372 13.58 -13.87 13.02
N THR A 373 12.84 -14.22 14.07
CA THR A 373 12.70 -15.60 14.57
C THR A 373 11.97 -16.48 13.55
N PHE A 374 10.92 -15.93 12.93
CA PHE A 374 10.14 -16.59 11.88
C PHE A 374 10.99 -16.90 10.64
N TYR A 375 11.74 -15.91 10.14
CA TYR A 375 12.61 -16.08 8.96
C TYR A 375 13.73 -17.08 9.19
N ARG A 376 14.17 -17.29 10.42
CA ARG A 376 15.12 -18.36 10.77
C ARG A 376 14.47 -19.76 10.80
N GLY A 377 13.16 -19.85 10.57
CA GLY A 377 12.42 -21.11 10.63
C GLY A 377 12.20 -21.67 12.03
N SER A 378 12.41 -20.84 13.06
CA SER A 378 12.36 -21.30 14.46
C SER A 378 10.96 -21.39 15.04
N ILE A 379 9.98 -20.78 14.38
CA ILE A 379 8.57 -20.79 14.78
C ILE A 379 7.66 -21.03 13.58
N PRO A 380 6.50 -21.67 13.75
CA PRO A 380 5.50 -21.82 12.70
C PRO A 380 4.80 -20.49 12.39
N GLY A 381 4.11 -20.43 11.27
CA GLY A 381 3.29 -19.30 10.87
C GLY A 381 2.19 -19.72 9.91
N PHE A 382 1.11 -18.94 9.84
CA PHE A 382 -0.11 -19.25 9.08
C PHE A 382 -0.81 -20.54 9.55
N GLU A 383 -0.56 -20.97 10.78
CA GLU A 383 -1.18 -22.17 11.33
C GLU A 383 -2.69 -21.99 11.54
N PRO A 384 -3.49 -23.06 11.35
CA PRO A 384 -4.92 -23.02 11.65
C PRO A 384 -5.19 -22.57 13.09
N GLY A 385 -6.05 -21.55 13.24
CA GLY A 385 -6.43 -20.99 14.53
C GLY A 385 -5.34 -20.22 15.27
N VAL A 386 -4.25 -19.82 14.58
CA VAL A 386 -3.25 -18.93 15.16
C VAL A 386 -3.88 -17.56 15.49
N ASN A 387 -3.50 -17.01 16.64
CA ASN A 387 -4.00 -15.72 17.11
C ASN A 387 -2.89 -14.88 17.71
N LEU A 388 -2.94 -13.58 17.40
CA LEU A 388 -2.10 -12.54 17.98
C LEU A 388 -2.91 -11.76 19.02
N GLU A 389 -2.40 -11.70 20.25
CA GLU A 389 -2.81 -10.81 21.33
C GLU A 389 -1.69 -9.79 21.59
N ILE A 390 -2.05 -8.54 21.82
CA ILE A 390 -1.11 -7.49 22.21
C ILE A 390 -1.38 -7.12 23.65
N ILE A 391 -0.36 -7.28 24.49
CA ILE A 391 -0.39 -6.92 25.90
C ILE A 391 0.34 -5.59 26.03
N GLU A 392 -0.42 -4.54 26.32
CA GLU A 392 0.10 -3.20 26.52
C GLU A 392 0.78 -3.02 27.88
N ASP A 393 1.74 -2.10 27.96
CA ASP A 393 2.39 -1.73 29.23
C ASP A 393 1.39 -1.04 30.18
N ASP A 394 0.85 -1.79 31.12
CA ASP A 394 -0.01 -1.31 32.20
C ASP A 394 0.78 -0.69 33.37
N LYS A 395 2.12 -0.58 33.21
CA LYS A 395 3.09 -0.08 34.21
C LYS A 395 3.20 -0.97 35.45
N SER A 396 2.56 -2.13 35.48
CA SER A 396 2.62 -3.06 36.60
C SER A 396 4.03 -3.67 36.77
N PRO A 397 4.41 -4.08 38.00
CA PRO A 397 5.63 -4.85 38.22
C PRO A 397 5.64 -6.18 37.45
N ALA A 398 4.47 -6.79 37.27
CA ALA A 398 4.31 -8.05 36.54
C ALA A 398 4.67 -7.86 35.05
N PHE A 399 4.12 -6.85 34.38
CA PHE A 399 4.46 -6.52 33.00
C PHE A 399 5.96 -6.23 32.84
N LYS A 400 6.53 -5.36 33.70
CA LYS A 400 7.94 -5.01 33.65
C LYS A 400 8.85 -6.24 33.75
N LYS A 401 8.57 -7.15 34.69
CA LYS A 401 9.31 -8.40 34.85
C LYS A 401 9.19 -9.31 33.64
N ALA A 402 7.98 -9.48 33.09
CA ALA A 402 7.73 -10.31 31.90
C ALA A 402 8.45 -9.73 30.67
N HIS A 403 8.32 -8.45 30.42
CA HIS A 403 8.98 -7.78 29.29
C HIS A 403 10.50 -7.84 29.39
N GLN A 404 11.07 -7.57 30.60
CA GLN A 404 12.51 -7.64 30.82
C GLN A 404 13.06 -9.05 30.54
N LYS A 405 12.35 -10.09 30.99
CA LYS A 405 12.73 -11.49 30.73
C LYS A 405 12.80 -11.78 29.23
N LEU A 406 11.82 -11.28 28.43
CA LEU A 406 11.81 -11.45 26.97
C LEU A 406 12.99 -10.72 26.32
N VAL A 407 13.30 -9.50 26.74
CA VAL A 407 14.48 -8.75 26.27
C VAL A 407 15.78 -9.53 26.52
N GLU A 408 15.93 -10.10 27.71
CA GLU A 408 17.10 -10.91 28.07
C GLU A 408 17.21 -12.21 27.26
N GLN A 409 16.08 -12.76 26.82
CA GLN A 409 16.02 -13.95 25.97
C GLN A 409 16.18 -13.63 24.48
N GLY A 410 16.20 -12.35 24.10
CA GLY A 410 16.22 -11.91 22.68
C GLY A 410 14.91 -12.19 21.95
N ALA A 411 13.81 -12.25 22.69
CA ALA A 411 12.48 -12.55 22.20
C ALA A 411 11.59 -11.28 22.05
#